data_81e27e4e21035c93e6982e31f7d84e8d
#
_entry.id   81e27e4e21035c93e6982e31f7d84e8d
#
_cell.length_a   1.000
_cell.length_b   1.000
_cell.length_c   1.000
_cell.angle_alpha   90.00
_cell.angle_beta   90.00
_cell.angle_gamma   90.00
#
_symmetry.space_group_name_H-M   'P 1'
#
loop_
_entity.id
_entity.type
_entity.pdbx_description
1 polymer ?
#
loop_
_entity_poly.entity_id
_entity_poly.type
_entity_poly.pdbx_seq_one_letter_code
_entity_poly.pdbx_strand_id
1 'polypeptide(L)'
;MIKVNYTELDGPAGPTCRLEASGHAGYAPAGQDIVCAGASTLMQTLCALLAGEEGTRSGVWDEPDGPRLAVTAAAPQKPWVEGAFEFAKAGFALLAERYPDNVRFADLSGRGEQSMAVSYTHLTLPTI
;
A
#
# COMPACT_ATOMS: atom_id res chain seq x y z
N MET A 1 -12.73 5.64 -6.20
CA MET A 1 -11.72 4.58 -6.42
C MET A 1 -10.44 4.93 -5.68
N ILE A 2 -10.01 4.08 -4.80
CA ILE A 2 -8.69 4.18 -4.20
C ILE A 2 -7.69 3.54 -5.16
N LYS A 3 -6.63 4.27 -5.48
CA LYS A 3 -5.55 3.78 -6.33
C LYS A 3 -4.31 3.61 -5.48
N VAL A 4 -3.75 2.41 -5.47
CA VAL A 4 -2.58 2.07 -4.68
C VAL A 4 -1.50 1.55 -5.61
N ASN A 5 -0.32 2.16 -5.54
CA ASN A 5 0.83 1.77 -6.37
C ASN A 5 2.04 1.50 -5.47
N TYR A 6 2.67 0.38 -5.71
CA TYR A 6 3.97 0.08 -5.13
C TYR A 6 5.02 0.17 -6.23
N THR A 7 6.07 0.94 -5.99
CA THR A 7 7.16 1.13 -6.95
C THR A 7 8.50 0.88 -6.27
N GLU A 8 9.48 0.49 -7.07
CA GLU A 8 10.88 0.40 -6.65
C GLU A 8 11.73 1.15 -7.65
N LEU A 9 12.56 2.06 -7.14
CA LEU A 9 13.49 2.82 -7.96
C LEU A 9 14.91 2.33 -7.67
N ASP A 10 15.55 1.75 -8.69
CA ASP A 10 16.89 1.23 -8.56
C ASP A 10 17.91 2.34 -8.28
N GLY A 11 18.90 1.99 -7.46
CA GLY A 11 19.98 2.90 -7.11
C GLY A 11 21.22 2.12 -6.70
N PRO A 12 22.35 2.82 -6.43
CA PRO A 12 23.64 2.17 -6.12
C PRO A 12 23.59 1.26 -4.88
N ALA A 13 22.76 1.61 -3.91
CA ALA A 13 22.63 0.85 -2.67
C ALA A 13 21.46 -0.13 -2.69
N GLY A 14 20.80 -0.28 -3.83
CA GLY A 14 19.61 -1.11 -3.98
C GLY A 14 18.37 -0.27 -4.30
N PRO A 15 17.20 -0.90 -4.36
CA PRO A 15 15.97 -0.18 -4.72
C PRO A 15 15.41 0.63 -3.57
N THR A 16 14.91 1.82 -3.90
CA THR A 16 14.10 2.63 -2.99
C THR A 16 12.66 2.17 -3.14
N CYS A 17 12.02 1.81 -2.03
CA CYS A 17 10.65 1.32 -2.02
C CYS A 17 9.67 2.46 -1.76
N ARG A 18 8.55 2.47 -2.50
CA ARG A 18 7.51 3.49 -2.31
C ARG A 18 6.14 2.86 -2.45
N LEU A 19 5.30 3.07 -1.45
CA LEU A 19 3.90 2.70 -1.49
C LEU A 19 3.05 3.96 -1.39
N GLU A 20 2.13 4.14 -2.33
CA GLU A 20 1.29 5.33 -2.41
C GLU A 20 -0.16 4.92 -2.60
N ALA A 21 -1.03 5.57 -1.82
CA ALA A 21 -2.47 5.38 -1.94
C ALA A 21 -3.15 6.74 -2.10
N SER A 22 -4.12 6.82 -2.99
CA SER A 22 -4.83 8.08 -3.26
C SER A 22 -6.31 7.82 -3.56
N GLY A 23 -7.13 8.85 -3.31
CA GLY A 23 -8.53 8.87 -3.65
C GLY A 23 -9.44 8.38 -2.53
N HIS A 24 -10.71 8.20 -2.88
CA HIS A 24 -11.75 7.69 -1.99
C HIS A 24 -12.32 6.40 -2.56
N ALA A 25 -12.67 5.47 -1.70
CA ALA A 25 -13.21 4.18 -2.13
C ALA A 25 -14.57 4.30 -2.82
N GLY A 26 -15.41 5.23 -2.36
CA GLY A 26 -16.76 5.38 -2.88
C GLY A 26 -17.67 4.21 -2.55
N TYR A 27 -17.35 3.47 -1.49
CA TYR A 27 -18.12 2.31 -1.07
C TYR A 27 -19.37 2.71 -0.28
N ALA A 28 -19.24 3.74 0.56
CA ALA A 28 -20.32 4.25 1.37
C ALA A 28 -20.04 5.72 1.72
N PRO A 29 -21.01 6.45 2.30
CA PRO A 29 -20.78 7.83 2.73
C PRO A 29 -19.66 7.94 3.75
N ALA A 30 -19.10 9.15 3.86
CA ALA A 30 -18.05 9.44 4.83
C ALA A 30 -18.47 9.00 6.23
N GLY A 31 -17.54 8.36 6.94
CA GLY A 31 -17.79 7.83 8.28
C GLY A 31 -18.43 6.44 8.30
N GLN A 32 -18.86 5.93 7.15
CA GLN A 32 -19.46 4.60 7.02
C GLN A 32 -18.74 3.72 6.01
N ASP A 33 -17.66 4.23 5.40
CA ASP A 33 -16.94 3.52 4.34
C ASP A 33 -15.86 2.63 4.95
N ILE A 34 -16.20 1.34 5.08
CA ILE A 34 -15.26 0.36 5.65
C ILE A 34 -14.05 0.11 4.74
N VAL A 35 -14.19 0.33 3.45
CA VAL A 35 -13.09 0.15 2.50
C VAL A 35 -12.07 1.28 2.66
N CYS A 36 -12.54 2.52 2.77
CA CYS A 36 -11.67 3.66 3.10
C CYS A 36 -10.99 3.46 4.45
N ALA A 37 -11.73 2.98 5.45
CA ALA A 37 -11.17 2.71 6.77
C ALA A 37 -10.07 1.65 6.70
N GLY A 38 -10.30 0.58 5.95
CA GLY A 38 -9.31 -0.47 5.77
C GLY A 38 -8.04 0.04 5.09
N ALA A 39 -8.18 0.76 3.99
CA ALA A 39 -7.04 1.33 3.27
C ALA A 39 -6.27 2.34 4.13
N SER A 40 -7.00 3.22 4.84
CA SER A 40 -6.38 4.20 5.73
C SER A 40 -5.60 3.52 6.85
N THR A 41 -6.15 2.46 7.43
CA THR A 41 -5.49 1.73 8.50
C THR A 41 -4.19 1.11 8.01
N LEU A 42 -4.19 0.49 6.83
CA LEU A 42 -2.98 -0.09 6.26
C LEU A 42 -1.89 0.97 6.05
N MET A 43 -2.23 2.09 5.43
CA MET A 43 -1.25 3.15 5.15
C MET A 43 -0.75 3.83 6.42
N GLN A 44 -1.65 4.17 7.34
CA GLN A 44 -1.27 4.83 8.58
C GLN A 44 -0.46 3.91 9.49
N THR A 45 -0.76 2.62 9.49
CA THR A 45 0.02 1.64 10.25
C THR A 45 1.43 1.54 9.69
N LEU A 46 1.58 1.51 8.37
CA LEU A 46 2.89 1.50 7.75
C LEU A 46 3.68 2.77 8.11
N CYS A 47 3.03 3.93 8.01
CA CYS A 47 3.65 5.19 8.41
C CYS A 47 4.10 5.17 9.88
N ALA A 48 3.24 4.71 10.77
CA ALA A 48 3.53 4.68 12.20
C ALA A 48 4.67 3.71 12.52
N LEU A 49 4.68 2.56 11.85
CA LEU A 49 5.71 1.54 12.07
C LEU A 49 7.08 2.02 11.63
N LEU A 50 7.14 2.75 10.52
CA LEU A 50 8.40 3.25 9.96
C LEU A 50 8.79 4.64 10.48
N ALA A 51 7.96 5.26 11.30
CA ALA A 51 8.25 6.59 11.86
C ALA A 51 9.54 6.54 12.69
N GLY A 52 10.47 7.44 12.40
CA GLY A 52 11.76 7.46 13.07
C GLY A 52 12.80 6.49 12.54
N GLU A 53 12.43 5.59 11.64
CA GLU A 53 13.41 4.70 11.02
C GLU A 53 14.21 5.48 9.98
N GLU A 54 15.53 5.33 10.03
CA GLU A 54 16.43 6.02 9.13
C GLU A 54 16.14 5.66 7.67
N GLY A 55 16.15 6.67 6.80
CA GLY A 55 15.92 6.47 5.38
C GLY A 55 14.45 6.39 4.99
N THR A 56 13.53 6.49 5.93
CA THR A 56 12.11 6.47 5.63
C THR A 56 11.49 7.85 5.67
N ARG A 57 10.49 8.08 4.81
CA ARG A 57 9.72 9.32 4.76
C ARG A 57 8.28 8.99 4.48
N SER A 58 7.38 9.82 5.01
CA SER A 58 5.98 9.76 4.64
C SER A 58 5.48 11.17 4.34
N GLY A 59 4.47 11.25 3.49
CA GLY A 59 3.84 12.52 3.14
C GLY A 59 2.37 12.33 2.94
N VAL A 60 1.61 13.38 3.26
CA VAL A 60 0.17 13.44 3.07
C VAL A 60 -0.13 14.70 2.28
N TRP A 61 -0.93 14.55 1.23
CA TRP A 61 -1.35 15.67 0.39
C TRP A 61 -2.86 15.65 0.27
N ASP A 62 -3.48 16.82 0.39
CA ASP A 62 -4.89 17.01 0.07
C ASP A 62 -4.99 17.40 -1.39
N GLU A 63 -5.67 16.58 -2.17
CA GLU A 63 -5.87 16.80 -3.59
C GLU A 63 -7.37 16.91 -3.90
N PRO A 64 -7.74 17.52 -5.05
CA PRO A 64 -9.16 17.66 -5.40
C PRO A 64 -9.91 16.33 -5.43
N ASP A 65 -9.23 15.25 -5.81
CA ASP A 65 -9.83 13.92 -5.93
C ASP A 65 -9.80 13.13 -4.62
N GLY A 66 -9.30 13.73 -3.55
CA GLY A 66 -9.18 13.08 -2.26
C GLY A 66 -7.74 13.09 -1.74
N PRO A 67 -7.51 12.52 -0.55
CA PRO A 67 -6.18 12.50 0.05
C PRO A 67 -5.23 11.58 -0.70
N ARG A 68 -3.95 11.91 -0.64
CA ARG A 68 -2.88 11.04 -1.11
C ARG A 68 -1.85 10.87 0.00
N LEU A 69 -1.48 9.63 0.26
CA LEU A 69 -0.50 9.29 1.29
C LEU A 69 0.57 8.41 0.66
N ALA A 70 1.83 8.73 0.90
CA ALA A 70 2.94 7.93 0.40
C ALA A 70 3.96 7.67 1.49
N VAL A 71 4.54 6.46 1.44
CA VAL A 71 5.62 6.05 2.34
C VAL A 71 6.78 5.58 1.47
N THR A 72 7.96 6.10 1.73
CA THR A 72 9.17 5.80 0.96
C THR A 72 10.27 5.34 1.91
N ALA A 73 10.97 4.28 1.54
CA ALA A 73 12.15 3.80 2.27
C ALA A 73 13.33 3.71 1.32
N ALA A 74 14.37 4.50 1.61
CA ALA A 74 15.60 4.49 0.83
C ALA A 74 16.41 3.22 1.08
N ALA A 75 17.11 2.76 0.07
CA ALA A 75 18.01 1.61 0.20
C ALA A 75 19.29 1.99 0.97
N PRO A 76 19.91 1.03 1.68
CA PRO A 76 19.41 -0.33 1.91
C PRO A 76 18.34 -0.36 3.01
N GLN A 77 17.32 -1.18 2.81
CA GLN A 77 16.31 -1.39 3.85
C GLN A 77 16.74 -2.55 4.75
N LYS A 78 16.40 -2.44 6.03
CA LYS A 78 16.49 -3.56 6.96
C LYS A 78 15.45 -4.62 6.58
N PRO A 79 15.70 -5.91 6.84
CA PRO A 79 14.73 -6.96 6.49
C PRO A 79 13.32 -6.73 7.04
N TRP A 80 13.19 -6.20 8.26
CA TRP A 80 11.87 -5.94 8.83
C TRP A 80 11.14 -4.80 8.11
N VAL A 81 11.87 -3.84 7.57
CA VAL A 81 11.28 -2.75 6.76
C VAL A 81 10.72 -3.32 5.46
N GLU A 82 11.49 -4.18 4.81
CA GLU A 82 10.99 -4.88 3.62
C GLU A 82 9.75 -5.69 3.95
N GLY A 83 9.75 -6.40 5.08
CA GLY A 83 8.60 -7.17 5.54
C GLY A 83 7.38 -6.30 5.80
N ALA A 84 7.57 -5.10 6.34
CA ALA A 84 6.47 -4.16 6.56
C ALA A 84 5.82 -3.74 5.24
N PHE A 85 6.61 -3.44 4.22
CA PHE A 85 6.08 -3.15 2.89
C PHE A 85 5.35 -4.35 2.30
N GLU A 86 5.92 -5.55 2.42
CA GLU A 86 5.27 -6.76 1.92
C GLU A 86 3.93 -7.01 2.60
N PHE A 87 3.85 -6.78 3.90
CA PHE A 87 2.59 -6.90 4.64
C PHE A 87 1.55 -5.91 4.12
N ALA A 88 1.94 -4.64 3.96
CA ALA A 88 1.02 -3.62 3.47
C ALA A 88 0.55 -3.93 2.05
N LYS A 89 1.46 -4.36 1.17
CA LYS A 89 1.12 -4.76 -0.20
C LYS A 89 0.12 -5.90 -0.21
N ALA A 90 0.33 -6.90 0.64
CA ALA A 90 -0.60 -8.02 0.77
C ALA A 90 -2.00 -7.55 1.19
N GLY A 91 -2.06 -6.62 2.13
CA GLY A 91 -3.33 -6.03 2.58
C GLY A 91 -4.06 -5.31 1.46
N PHE A 92 -3.35 -4.51 0.68
CA PHE A 92 -3.97 -3.81 -0.45
C PHE A 92 -4.37 -4.74 -1.58
N ALA A 93 -3.58 -5.78 -1.86
CA ALA A 93 -3.96 -6.80 -2.83
C ALA A 93 -5.26 -7.49 -2.41
N LEU A 94 -5.39 -7.79 -1.12
CA LEU A 94 -6.60 -8.40 -0.58
C LEU A 94 -7.81 -7.47 -0.70
N LEU A 95 -7.64 -6.19 -0.37
CA LEU A 95 -8.71 -5.20 -0.53
C LEU A 95 -9.16 -5.08 -1.99
N ALA A 96 -8.20 -5.02 -2.92
CA ALA A 96 -8.51 -4.92 -4.34
C ALA A 96 -9.24 -6.17 -4.85
N GLU A 97 -8.91 -7.33 -4.33
CA GLU A 97 -9.58 -8.57 -4.69
C GLU A 97 -11.03 -8.60 -4.18
N ARG A 98 -11.26 -8.14 -2.95
CA ARG A 98 -12.58 -8.15 -2.34
C ARG A 98 -13.48 -7.00 -2.78
N TYR A 99 -12.88 -5.86 -3.11
CA TYR A 99 -13.60 -4.64 -3.49
C TYR A 99 -13.04 -4.09 -4.80
N PRO A 100 -13.13 -4.86 -5.92
CA PRO A 100 -12.48 -4.46 -7.17
C PRO A 100 -13.04 -3.18 -7.77
N ASP A 101 -14.28 -2.82 -7.43
CA ASP A 101 -14.90 -1.58 -7.91
C ASP A 101 -14.46 -0.35 -7.10
N ASN A 102 -13.78 -0.56 -5.99
CA ASN A 102 -13.46 0.51 -5.03
C ASN A 102 -11.97 0.68 -4.78
N VAL A 103 -11.18 -0.37 -5.04
CA VAL A 103 -9.73 -0.35 -4.81
C VAL A 103 -9.01 -0.98 -6.00
N ARG A 104 -7.98 -0.30 -6.47
CA ARG A 104 -7.07 -0.84 -7.47
C ARG A 104 -5.66 -0.85 -6.89
N PHE A 105 -5.01 -2.00 -6.94
CA PHE A 105 -3.63 -2.15 -6.49
C PHE A 105 -2.75 -2.60 -7.64
N ALA A 106 -1.63 -1.91 -7.82
CA ALA A 106 -0.62 -2.27 -8.80
C ALA A 106 0.74 -2.36 -8.15
N ASP A 107 1.41 -3.49 -8.33
CA ASP A 107 2.82 -3.65 -7.97
C ASP A 107 3.65 -3.40 -9.22
N LEU A 108 4.29 -2.24 -9.26
CA LEU A 108 5.05 -1.79 -10.42
C LEU A 108 6.55 -2.05 -10.28
N SER A 109 6.95 -2.89 -9.32
CA SER A 109 8.36 -3.24 -9.14
C SER A 109 8.92 -4.10 -10.28
N GLY A 110 8.04 -4.76 -11.02
CA GLY A 110 8.43 -5.61 -12.14
C GLY A 110 8.94 -6.99 -11.76
N ARG A 111 9.35 -7.18 -10.52
CA ARG A 111 9.92 -8.46 -10.06
C ARG A 111 8.98 -9.30 -9.21
N GLY A 112 8.08 -8.64 -8.47
CA GLY A 112 7.18 -9.30 -7.54
C GLY A 112 5.77 -9.43 -8.03
N GLU A 113 5.43 -8.81 -9.13
CA GLU A 113 4.06 -8.67 -9.60
C GLU A 113 3.36 -10.00 -9.79
N GLN A 114 3.98 -10.91 -10.55
CA GLN A 114 3.37 -12.21 -10.82
C GLN A 114 3.30 -13.08 -9.57
N SER A 115 4.34 -13.09 -8.78
CA SER A 115 4.37 -13.84 -7.52
C SER A 115 3.28 -13.37 -6.58
N MET A 116 3.11 -12.08 -6.45
CA MET A 116 2.10 -11.52 -5.55
C MET A 116 0.71 -11.85 -6.02
N ALA A 117 0.44 -11.71 -7.31
CA ALA A 117 -0.88 -12.03 -7.86
C ALA A 117 -1.25 -13.47 -7.60
N VAL A 118 -0.34 -14.41 -7.83
CA VAL A 118 -0.58 -15.83 -7.60
C VAL A 118 -0.74 -16.13 -6.11
N SER A 119 0.14 -15.58 -5.28
CA SER A 119 0.11 -15.86 -3.84
C SER A 119 -1.18 -15.41 -3.18
N TYR A 120 -1.63 -14.21 -3.51
CA TYR A 120 -2.77 -13.62 -2.80
C TYR A 120 -4.11 -14.05 -3.36
N THR A 121 -4.19 -14.44 -4.62
CA THR A 121 -5.42 -14.99 -5.19
C THR A 121 -5.73 -16.38 -4.67
N HIS A 122 -4.72 -17.12 -4.23
CA HIS A 122 -4.91 -18.45 -3.66
C HIS A 122 -5.22 -18.44 -2.16
N LEU A 123 -5.10 -17.30 -1.52
CA LEU A 123 -5.42 -17.18 -0.11
C LEU A 123 -6.94 -17.13 0.06
N THR A 124 -7.50 -18.23 0.51
CA THR A 124 -8.89 -18.26 0.96
C THR A 124 -8.93 -17.80 2.40
N LEU A 125 -9.11 -16.51 2.60
CA LEU A 125 -9.28 -15.98 3.94
C LEU A 125 -10.73 -16.09 4.34
N PRO A 126 -11.01 -16.49 5.60
CA PRO A 126 -12.36 -16.47 6.09
C PRO A 126 -12.90 -15.05 6.03
N THR A 127 -14.14 -14.94 5.64
CA THR A 127 -14.82 -13.64 5.64
C THR A 127 -15.09 -13.27 7.09
N ILE A 128 -14.58 -12.15 7.46
CA ILE A 128 -14.81 -11.61 8.80
C ILE A 128 -15.94 -10.60 8.75
#